data_a283b3ca9e9f9d0137dd200d7dd59122
#
_entry.id   a283b3ca9e9f9d0137dd200d7dd59122
#
_cell.length_a   1.000
_cell.length_b   1.000
_cell.length_c   1.000
_cell.angle_alpha   90.00
_cell.angle_beta   90.00
_cell.angle_gamma   90.00
#
_symmetry.space_group_name_H-M   'P 1'
#
loop_
_entity.id
_entity.type
_entity.pdbx_description
1 polymer ?
#
loop_
_entity_poly.entity_id
_entity_poly.type
_entity_poly.pdbx_seq_one_letter_code
_entity_poly.pdbx_strand_id
1 'polypeptide(L)'
;MRLFHKIGLGLSLGAALVAGVASAQQQQFINVLTGGQSGVYYPMGVALSQIYGKAIPNVRSTAQVTKASAENLNLLQAGRGELAMSLADAVSDAWRGNAEAGFNTKLDKLRGLSATYNNYIQIVASADSGIKTMADLKGKRVSVGAAKSGTELNARAIFKAAGLAYTDLAKVEYLPFGESVELMKNRQLDATLQSAGLGVASIRDLATAVKIVVVPVPADMVAKVGDPAYQPAVIPANTYTGQTADVATAAIPNFLITHSGVSDEMAYQMAKQMYENIDTLYAAHNAAKSIKRENAVKGMPVPLHPGAERYYKEVGLIK
;
A
#
# COMPACT_ATOMS: atom_id res chain seq x y z
N MET A 1 13.74 96.86 5.53
CA MET A 1 15.17 97.03 5.26
C MET A 1 15.90 95.72 5.54
N ARG A 2 16.46 95.11 4.54
CA ARG A 2 17.52 94.04 4.45
C ARG A 2 17.34 92.81 5.35
N LEU A 3 16.99 91.62 4.76
CA LEU A 3 17.85 90.68 4.05
C LEU A 3 18.87 89.98 4.95
N PHE A 4 18.78 88.68 5.16
CA PHE A 4 19.86 87.74 4.79
C PHE A 4 19.40 86.27 4.87
N HIS A 5 19.57 85.58 3.77
CA HIS A 5 19.44 84.16 3.60
C HIS A 5 20.53 83.38 4.39
N LYS A 6 20.16 82.25 4.89
CA LYS A 6 21.11 81.15 5.07
C LYS A 6 20.50 79.84 4.63
N ILE A 7 21.06 79.32 3.56
CA ILE A 7 20.85 78.00 3.00
C ILE A 7 21.52 76.99 3.92
N GLY A 8 20.76 76.05 4.44
CA GLY A 8 21.23 74.88 5.18
C GLY A 8 21.01 73.65 4.31
N LEU A 9 22.13 73.08 3.82
CA LEU A 9 22.20 71.85 3.04
C LEU A 9 21.98 70.65 4.00
N GLY A 10 20.80 70.02 3.96
CA GLY A 10 20.53 68.81 4.69
C GLY A 10 20.88 67.59 3.85
N LEU A 11 21.94 66.86 4.24
CA LEU A 11 22.21 65.53 3.71
C LEU A 11 21.11 64.54 4.18
N SER A 12 20.28 64.10 3.30
CA SER A 12 19.37 62.96 3.53
C SER A 12 20.13 61.65 3.29
N LEU A 13 20.56 60.99 4.37
CA LEU A 13 21.00 59.59 4.33
C LEU A 13 19.79 58.72 4.04
N GLY A 14 19.65 58.23 2.81
CA GLY A 14 18.72 57.18 2.41
C GLY A 14 19.16 55.84 2.99
N ALA A 15 18.60 55.41 4.09
CA ALA A 15 18.71 54.04 4.57
C ALA A 15 17.82 53.16 3.69
N ALA A 16 18.41 52.45 2.72
CA ALA A 16 17.76 51.39 1.96
C ALA A 16 17.51 50.21 2.91
N LEU A 17 16.28 50.11 3.40
CA LEU A 17 15.78 48.90 4.06
C LEU A 17 15.64 47.80 2.98
N VAL A 18 16.66 46.91 2.89
CA VAL A 18 16.54 45.64 2.20
C VAL A 18 15.62 44.78 3.07
N ALA A 19 14.30 44.87 2.83
CA ALA A 19 13.35 43.91 3.34
C ALA A 19 13.63 42.57 2.65
N GLY A 20 14.41 41.73 3.32
CA GLY A 20 14.53 40.31 2.93
C GLY A 20 13.15 39.71 2.97
N VAL A 21 12.57 39.45 1.80
CA VAL A 21 11.37 38.65 1.65
C VAL A 21 11.75 37.22 2.07
N ALA A 22 11.60 36.92 3.37
CA ALA A 22 11.58 35.56 3.82
C ALA A 22 10.37 34.92 3.14
N SER A 23 10.59 34.23 2.02
CA SER A 23 9.59 33.36 1.43
C SER A 23 9.19 32.35 2.51
N ALA A 24 8.06 32.56 3.16
CA ALA A 24 7.47 31.57 4.03
C ALA A 24 7.26 30.33 3.15
N GLN A 25 8.12 29.34 3.31
CA GLN A 25 8.05 28.10 2.55
C GLN A 25 6.70 27.46 2.87
N GLN A 26 5.82 27.40 1.87
CA GLN A 26 4.46 26.93 2.01
C GLN A 26 4.48 25.50 2.58
N GLN A 27 3.69 25.28 3.64
CA GLN A 27 3.54 23.96 4.23
C GLN A 27 3.03 22.96 3.19
N GLN A 28 3.72 21.84 3.06
CA GLN A 28 3.37 20.76 2.14
C GLN A 28 2.75 19.60 2.90
N PHE A 29 1.93 18.83 2.22
CA PHE A 29 1.24 17.68 2.82
C PHE A 29 1.63 16.40 2.10
N ILE A 30 1.81 15.30 2.85
CA ILE A 30 1.93 13.95 2.33
C ILE A 30 0.86 13.13 3.01
N ASN A 31 -0.22 12.85 2.29
CA ASN A 31 -1.25 11.93 2.72
C ASN A 31 -0.93 10.54 2.17
N VAL A 32 -0.61 9.60 3.07
CA VAL A 32 -0.26 8.21 2.73
C VAL A 32 -1.54 7.37 2.76
N LEU A 33 -2.00 6.94 1.60
CA LEU A 33 -3.19 6.10 1.44
C LEU A 33 -2.83 4.65 1.76
N THR A 34 -3.58 4.02 2.64
CA THR A 34 -3.23 2.72 3.21
C THR A 34 -4.28 1.64 2.91
N GLY A 35 -4.88 1.08 3.88
CA GLY A 35 -5.95 0.09 3.90
C GLY A 35 -6.57 0.05 5.28
N GLY A 36 -7.31 -0.99 5.61
CA GLY A 36 -7.90 -1.19 6.93
C GLY A 36 -6.85 -1.32 8.03
N GLN A 37 -7.16 -0.85 9.24
CA GLN A 37 -6.24 -0.75 10.38
C GLN A 37 -5.66 -2.10 10.83
N SER A 38 -6.39 -3.20 10.65
CA SER A 38 -5.96 -4.56 11.01
C SER A 38 -5.07 -5.24 9.95
N GLY A 39 -4.83 -4.56 8.80
CA GLY A 39 -3.91 -4.97 7.75
C GLY A 39 -2.49 -4.43 7.95
N VAL A 40 -1.58 -4.78 7.03
CA VAL A 40 -0.17 -4.36 7.08
C VAL A 40 0.03 -2.94 6.52
N TYR A 41 -0.78 -2.49 5.56
CA TYR A 41 -0.63 -1.17 4.96
C TYR A 41 -0.74 -0.04 5.98
N TYR A 42 -1.66 -0.15 6.94
CA TYR A 42 -1.89 0.92 7.90
C TYR A 42 -0.68 1.20 8.82
N PRO A 43 -0.11 0.23 9.55
CA PRO A 43 1.08 0.47 10.36
C PRO A 43 2.28 0.93 9.52
N MET A 44 2.42 0.45 8.28
CA MET A 44 3.45 0.92 7.36
C MET A 44 3.25 2.37 6.94
N GLY A 45 2.01 2.77 6.64
CA GLY A 45 1.66 4.15 6.29
C GLY A 45 1.87 5.11 7.47
N VAL A 46 1.56 4.67 8.70
CA VAL A 46 1.85 5.46 9.91
C VAL A 46 3.35 5.67 10.06
N ALA A 47 4.16 4.63 9.87
CA ALA A 47 5.63 4.72 9.94
C ALA A 47 6.19 5.65 8.85
N LEU A 48 5.72 5.53 7.60
CA LEU A 48 6.08 6.45 6.51
C LEU A 48 5.71 7.90 6.84
N SER A 49 4.51 8.13 7.37
CA SER A 49 4.06 9.47 7.76
C SER A 49 4.94 10.07 8.85
N GLN A 50 5.37 9.25 9.82
CA GLN A 50 6.31 9.69 10.87
C GLN A 50 7.68 10.05 10.29
N ILE A 51 8.20 9.24 9.36
CA ILE A 51 9.46 9.50 8.67
C ILE A 51 9.38 10.85 7.94
N TYR A 52 8.38 11.02 7.09
CA TYR A 52 8.26 12.22 6.25
C TYR A 52 8.00 13.49 7.07
N GLY A 53 7.14 13.42 8.08
CA GLY A 53 6.87 14.55 8.94
C GLY A 53 8.05 14.99 9.81
N LYS A 54 9.01 14.09 10.08
CA LYS A 54 10.22 14.40 10.83
C LYS A 54 11.39 14.82 9.95
N ALA A 55 11.57 14.14 8.81
CA ALA A 55 12.78 14.27 8.01
C ALA A 55 12.67 15.27 6.85
N ILE A 56 11.45 15.60 6.39
CA ILE A 56 11.26 16.55 5.28
C ILE A 56 10.80 17.89 5.84
N PRO A 57 11.58 18.97 5.66
CA PRO A 57 11.24 20.30 6.18
C PRO A 57 9.89 20.81 5.65
N ASN A 58 9.10 21.45 6.51
CA ASN A 58 7.78 22.03 6.20
C ASN A 58 6.74 21.03 5.66
N VAL A 59 6.93 19.73 5.92
CA VAL A 59 5.97 18.68 5.57
C VAL A 59 5.13 18.29 6.78
N ARG A 60 3.80 18.22 6.57
CA ARG A 60 2.90 17.46 7.43
C ARG A 60 2.53 16.17 6.71
N SER A 61 2.64 15.06 7.39
CA SER A 61 2.27 13.76 6.82
C SER A 61 1.26 13.02 7.70
N THR A 62 0.33 12.35 7.05
CA THR A 62 -0.74 11.56 7.70
C THR A 62 -0.94 10.24 6.99
N ALA A 63 -1.37 9.21 7.72
CA ALA A 63 -1.81 7.95 7.16
C ALA A 63 -3.34 7.92 7.08
N GLN A 64 -3.88 7.68 5.90
CA GLN A 64 -5.32 7.61 5.67
C GLN A 64 -5.77 6.17 5.48
N VAL A 65 -6.78 5.74 6.25
CA VAL A 65 -7.49 4.48 6.06
C VAL A 65 -8.30 4.55 4.77
N THR A 66 -8.18 3.51 3.95
CA THR A 66 -8.93 3.33 2.70
C THR A 66 -9.36 1.87 2.57
N LYS A 67 -9.98 1.52 1.44
CA LYS A 67 -10.25 0.13 1.03
C LYS A 67 -9.04 -0.54 0.36
N ALA A 68 -7.86 0.07 0.38
CA ALA A 68 -6.61 -0.36 -0.21
C ALA A 68 -6.56 -0.26 -1.76
N SER A 69 -5.81 -1.13 -2.44
CA SER A 69 -5.20 -0.95 -3.75
C SER A 69 -6.04 -0.21 -4.79
N ALA A 70 -7.22 -0.71 -5.17
CA ALA A 70 -7.97 -0.08 -6.26
C ALA A 70 -8.52 1.29 -5.89
N GLU A 71 -8.98 1.49 -4.64
CA GLU A 71 -9.37 2.82 -4.16
C GLU A 71 -8.18 3.76 -4.11
N ASN A 72 -7.03 3.30 -3.61
CA ASN A 72 -5.80 4.07 -3.52
C ASN A 72 -5.37 4.61 -4.88
N LEU A 73 -5.34 3.76 -5.90
CA LEU A 73 -4.94 4.14 -7.25
C LEU A 73 -5.88 5.18 -7.87
N ASN A 74 -7.20 5.02 -7.66
CA ASN A 74 -8.18 6.01 -8.10
C ASN A 74 -8.02 7.36 -7.36
N LEU A 75 -7.72 7.34 -6.08
CA LEU A 75 -7.46 8.55 -5.29
C LEU A 75 -6.18 9.26 -5.77
N LEU A 76 -5.09 8.52 -6.05
CA LEU A 76 -3.88 9.08 -6.63
C LEU A 76 -4.12 9.71 -8.00
N GLN A 77 -4.87 9.04 -8.89
CA GLN A 77 -5.24 9.59 -10.20
C GLN A 77 -6.01 10.91 -10.07
N ALA A 78 -6.84 11.02 -9.04
CA ALA A 78 -7.62 12.24 -8.73
C ALA A 78 -6.83 13.30 -7.95
N GLY A 79 -5.55 13.05 -7.59
CA GLY A 79 -4.74 13.96 -6.77
C GLY A 79 -5.22 14.08 -5.33
N ARG A 80 -5.82 13.01 -4.79
CA ARG A 80 -6.36 12.95 -3.42
C ARG A 80 -5.45 12.15 -2.48
N GLY A 81 -4.19 12.39 -2.53
CA GLY A 81 -3.14 11.76 -1.74
C GLY A 81 -1.85 11.75 -2.54
N GLU A 82 -0.72 11.82 -1.87
CA GLU A 82 0.60 11.96 -2.49
C GLU A 82 1.30 10.61 -2.63
N LEU A 83 0.95 9.64 -1.80
CA LEU A 83 1.56 8.33 -1.75
C LEU A 83 0.52 7.26 -1.40
N ALA A 84 0.65 6.08 -2.00
CA ALA A 84 -0.23 4.95 -1.72
C ALA A 84 0.51 3.62 -1.74
N MET A 85 0.05 2.67 -0.94
CA MET A 85 0.43 1.27 -1.06
C MET A 85 -0.54 0.55 -2.00
N SER A 86 0.00 -0.28 -2.91
CA SER A 86 -0.82 -1.05 -3.84
C SER A 86 -0.12 -2.33 -4.30
N LEU A 87 -0.93 -3.34 -4.61
CA LEU A 87 -0.49 -4.60 -5.23
C LEU A 87 -0.12 -4.41 -6.70
N ALA A 88 0.84 -5.19 -7.18
CA ALA A 88 1.38 -5.14 -8.54
C ALA A 88 0.32 -5.34 -9.63
N ASP A 89 -0.53 -6.33 -9.48
CA ASP A 89 -1.64 -6.64 -10.39
C ASP A 89 -2.62 -5.47 -10.50
N ALA A 90 -3.05 -4.91 -9.36
CA ALA A 90 -3.93 -3.75 -9.31
C ALA A 90 -3.31 -2.52 -10.00
N VAL A 91 -2.00 -2.26 -9.78
CA VAL A 91 -1.28 -1.16 -10.45
C VAL A 91 -1.24 -1.38 -11.96
N SER A 92 -0.94 -2.60 -12.39
CA SER A 92 -0.89 -2.99 -13.80
C SER A 92 -2.25 -2.84 -14.48
N ASP A 93 -3.31 -3.29 -13.82
CA ASP A 93 -4.68 -3.18 -14.30
C ASP A 93 -5.14 -1.72 -14.41
N ALA A 94 -4.84 -0.92 -13.40
CA ALA A 94 -5.14 0.51 -13.37
C ALA A 94 -4.42 1.25 -14.50
N TRP A 95 -3.14 0.96 -14.71
CA TRP A 95 -2.33 1.57 -15.76
C TRP A 95 -2.86 1.24 -17.17
N ARG A 96 -3.33 0.01 -17.37
CA ARG A 96 -3.92 -0.43 -18.64
C ARG A 96 -5.38 -0.01 -18.83
N GLY A 97 -6.09 0.36 -17.77
CA GLY A 97 -7.53 0.62 -17.78
C GLY A 97 -8.34 -0.66 -17.96
N ASN A 98 -8.02 -1.69 -17.16
CA ASN A 98 -8.72 -2.97 -17.20
C ASN A 98 -10.12 -2.85 -16.58
N ALA A 99 -11.15 -2.84 -17.42
CA ALA A 99 -12.55 -2.70 -16.99
C ALA A 99 -13.02 -3.89 -16.11
N GLU A 100 -12.51 -5.12 -16.34
CA GLU A 100 -12.85 -6.28 -15.51
C GLU A 100 -12.34 -6.13 -14.07
N ALA A 101 -11.21 -5.46 -13.89
CA ALA A 101 -10.68 -5.10 -12.57
C ALA A 101 -11.33 -3.84 -11.97
N GLY A 102 -12.28 -3.22 -12.69
CA GLY A 102 -13.01 -2.03 -12.25
C GLY A 102 -12.34 -0.69 -12.62
N PHE A 103 -11.35 -0.70 -13.53
CA PHE A 103 -10.71 0.50 -14.06
C PHE A 103 -11.22 0.78 -15.48
N ASN A 104 -12.26 1.62 -15.59
CA ASN A 104 -12.90 1.92 -16.89
C ASN A 104 -12.04 2.81 -17.81
N THR A 105 -11.00 3.44 -17.25
CA THR A 105 -10.04 4.27 -17.98
C THR A 105 -8.64 4.02 -17.46
N LYS A 106 -7.63 4.29 -18.29
CA LYS A 106 -6.22 4.24 -17.88
C LYS A 106 -5.97 5.29 -16.80
N LEU A 107 -5.27 4.88 -15.73
CA LEU A 107 -4.82 5.80 -14.70
C LEU A 107 -3.38 6.24 -15.02
N ASP A 108 -3.23 7.14 -15.97
CA ASP A 108 -1.96 7.52 -16.62
C ASP A 108 -1.07 8.48 -15.80
N LYS A 109 -1.62 9.04 -14.70
CA LYS A 109 -0.84 9.86 -13.77
C LYS A 109 -0.03 9.05 -12.77
N LEU A 110 -0.29 7.75 -12.62
CA LEU A 110 0.42 6.92 -11.66
C LEU A 110 1.92 6.87 -11.95
N ARG A 111 2.74 6.92 -10.88
CA ARG A 111 4.21 6.82 -10.95
C ARG A 111 4.70 5.94 -9.82
N GLY A 112 5.69 5.10 -10.13
CA GLY A 112 6.34 4.25 -9.14
C GLY A 112 7.26 5.04 -8.22
N LEU A 113 7.20 4.76 -6.93
CA LEU A 113 8.18 5.25 -5.97
C LEU A 113 9.15 4.16 -5.55
N SER A 114 8.64 3.02 -5.08
CA SER A 114 9.48 1.90 -4.61
C SER A 114 8.73 0.58 -4.56
N ALA A 115 9.39 -0.54 -4.84
CA ALA A 115 8.93 -1.86 -4.40
C ALA A 115 9.06 -1.99 -2.88
N THR A 116 8.18 -2.78 -2.28
CA THR A 116 8.15 -2.99 -0.83
C THR A 116 8.23 -4.49 -0.50
N TYR A 117 7.27 -5.03 0.19
CA TYR A 117 7.20 -6.44 0.58
C TYR A 117 6.15 -7.19 -0.25
N ASN A 118 6.13 -8.51 -0.19
CA ASN A 118 5.08 -9.30 -0.83
C ASN A 118 3.87 -9.47 0.09
N ASN A 119 2.68 -9.34 -0.47
CA ASN A 119 1.49 -9.93 0.12
C ASN A 119 1.42 -11.42 -0.24
N TYR A 120 0.79 -12.18 0.64
CA TYR A 120 0.48 -13.60 0.45
C TYR A 120 -1.04 -13.76 0.46
N ILE A 121 -1.54 -14.61 -0.41
CA ILE A 121 -2.95 -15.02 -0.38
C ILE A 121 -3.16 -15.94 0.80
N GLN A 122 -3.90 -15.48 1.79
CA GLN A 122 -4.15 -16.20 3.03
C GLN A 122 -5.64 -16.48 3.14
N ILE A 123 -6.04 -17.67 2.74
CA ILE A 123 -7.42 -18.14 2.88
C ILE A 123 -7.49 -18.87 4.22
N VAL A 124 -8.21 -18.29 5.15
CA VAL A 124 -8.32 -18.82 6.50
C VAL A 124 -9.76 -19.19 6.79
N ALA A 125 -9.96 -20.45 7.18
CA ALA A 125 -11.26 -21.01 7.54
C ALA A 125 -11.30 -21.36 9.03
N SER A 126 -12.49 -21.35 9.64
CA SER A 126 -12.67 -21.97 10.95
C SER A 126 -12.57 -23.49 10.82
N ALA A 127 -11.94 -24.17 11.77
CA ALA A 127 -11.83 -25.64 11.73
C ALA A 127 -13.20 -26.32 11.72
N ASP A 128 -14.19 -25.73 12.39
CA ASP A 128 -15.57 -26.25 12.48
C ASP A 128 -16.31 -26.18 11.14
N SER A 129 -15.84 -25.36 10.18
CA SER A 129 -16.46 -25.25 8.85
C SER A 129 -16.26 -26.48 7.97
N GLY A 130 -15.25 -27.32 8.31
CA GLY A 130 -14.84 -28.47 7.51
C GLY A 130 -14.04 -28.14 6.25
N ILE A 131 -13.74 -26.85 5.99
CA ILE A 131 -12.99 -26.39 4.82
C ILE A 131 -11.51 -26.75 4.99
N LYS A 132 -10.94 -27.46 3.98
CA LYS A 132 -9.52 -27.84 3.93
C LYS A 132 -8.89 -27.52 2.58
N THR A 133 -9.69 -27.43 1.52
CA THR A 133 -9.27 -27.19 0.15
C THR A 133 -10.09 -26.05 -0.47
N MET A 134 -9.66 -25.53 -1.62
CA MET A 134 -10.43 -24.54 -2.38
C MET A 134 -11.82 -25.04 -2.77
N ALA A 135 -11.94 -26.35 -3.13
CA ALA A 135 -13.22 -26.93 -3.51
C ALA A 135 -14.25 -26.93 -2.36
N ASP A 136 -13.79 -27.03 -1.11
CA ASP A 136 -14.67 -27.04 0.08
C ASP A 136 -15.29 -25.66 0.36
N LEU A 137 -14.85 -24.60 -0.32
CA LEU A 137 -15.46 -23.26 -0.23
C LEU A 137 -16.85 -23.21 -0.87
N LYS A 138 -17.17 -24.15 -1.78
CA LYS A 138 -18.50 -24.23 -2.39
C LYS A 138 -19.59 -24.38 -1.32
N GLY A 139 -20.62 -23.54 -1.41
CA GLY A 139 -21.72 -23.50 -0.43
C GLY A 139 -21.36 -22.91 0.93
N LYS A 140 -20.19 -22.26 1.08
CA LYS A 140 -19.75 -21.61 2.33
C LYS A 140 -19.96 -20.10 2.29
N ARG A 141 -19.95 -19.48 3.49
CA ARG A 141 -20.00 -18.03 3.70
C ARG A 141 -18.58 -17.49 3.74
N VAL A 142 -18.18 -16.68 2.77
CA VAL A 142 -16.79 -16.27 2.60
C VAL A 142 -16.66 -14.76 2.47
N SER A 143 -15.76 -14.16 3.22
CA SER A 143 -15.32 -12.78 2.98
C SER A 143 -14.15 -12.76 2.00
N VAL A 144 -14.31 -11.95 0.94
CA VAL A 144 -13.35 -11.84 -0.17
C VAL A 144 -12.55 -10.53 -0.13
N GLY A 145 -12.59 -9.81 0.98
CA GLY A 145 -11.98 -8.49 1.15
C GLY A 145 -12.95 -7.35 0.83
N ALA A 146 -12.59 -6.13 1.22
CA ALA A 146 -13.43 -4.96 0.98
C ALA A 146 -13.66 -4.72 -0.51
N ALA A 147 -14.85 -4.26 -0.87
CA ALA A 147 -15.15 -3.87 -2.26
C ALA A 147 -14.15 -2.80 -2.74
N LYS A 148 -13.64 -2.94 -3.96
CA LYS A 148 -12.59 -2.07 -4.54
C LYS A 148 -11.24 -2.16 -3.81
N SER A 149 -10.95 -3.26 -3.12
CA SER A 149 -9.62 -3.57 -2.58
C SER A 149 -8.83 -4.44 -3.55
N GLY A 150 -7.50 -4.44 -3.40
CA GLY A 150 -6.66 -5.40 -4.11
C GLY A 150 -6.90 -6.84 -3.64
N THR A 151 -7.28 -7.05 -2.37
CA THR A 151 -7.68 -8.37 -1.86
C THR A 151 -8.87 -8.94 -2.63
N GLU A 152 -9.87 -8.11 -2.93
CA GLU A 152 -11.05 -8.56 -3.67
C GLU A 152 -10.69 -8.91 -5.13
N LEU A 153 -9.77 -8.14 -5.77
CA LEU A 153 -9.25 -8.48 -7.09
C LEU A 153 -8.49 -9.82 -7.05
N ASN A 154 -7.63 -10.02 -6.06
CA ASN A 154 -6.94 -11.29 -5.87
C ASN A 154 -7.91 -12.45 -5.62
N ALA A 155 -8.97 -12.24 -4.84
CA ALA A 155 -9.96 -13.25 -4.58
C ALA A 155 -10.65 -13.71 -5.90
N ARG A 156 -11.07 -12.78 -6.77
CA ARG A 156 -11.61 -13.13 -8.09
C ARG A 156 -10.64 -13.98 -8.91
N ALA A 157 -9.37 -13.57 -8.96
CA ALA A 157 -8.35 -14.28 -9.74
C ALA A 157 -8.13 -15.70 -9.21
N ILE A 158 -7.98 -15.88 -7.91
CA ILE A 158 -7.74 -17.18 -7.27
C ILE A 158 -8.99 -18.09 -7.37
N PHE A 159 -10.20 -17.55 -7.14
CA PHE A 159 -11.43 -18.32 -7.29
C PHE A 159 -11.60 -18.78 -8.73
N LYS A 160 -11.41 -17.92 -9.72
CA LYS A 160 -11.45 -18.27 -11.15
C LYS A 160 -10.43 -19.36 -11.48
N ALA A 161 -9.20 -19.27 -10.99
CA ALA A 161 -8.15 -20.27 -11.18
C ALA A 161 -8.50 -21.63 -10.53
N ALA A 162 -9.27 -21.61 -9.43
CA ALA A 162 -9.79 -22.78 -8.76
C ALA A 162 -11.05 -23.37 -9.44
N GLY A 163 -11.58 -22.75 -10.50
CA GLY A 163 -12.82 -23.15 -11.14
C GLY A 163 -14.08 -22.83 -10.32
N LEU A 164 -13.98 -21.85 -9.41
CA LEU A 164 -15.08 -21.39 -8.55
C LEU A 164 -15.54 -20.00 -8.98
N ALA A 165 -16.85 -19.78 -8.95
CA ALA A 165 -17.46 -18.46 -9.06
C ALA A 165 -18.01 -18.02 -7.70
N TYR A 166 -18.23 -16.72 -7.50
CA TYR A 166 -18.86 -16.22 -6.30
C TYR A 166 -20.29 -16.74 -6.11
N THR A 167 -20.97 -17.08 -7.22
CA THR A 167 -22.30 -17.73 -7.22
C THR A 167 -22.29 -19.16 -6.68
N ASP A 168 -21.12 -19.81 -6.57
CA ASP A 168 -20.97 -21.12 -5.94
C ASP A 168 -20.94 -21.05 -4.41
N LEU A 169 -20.77 -19.85 -3.84
CA LEU A 169 -20.74 -19.61 -2.40
C LEU A 169 -22.16 -19.44 -1.85
N ALA A 170 -22.39 -19.86 -0.60
CA ALA A 170 -23.66 -19.57 0.07
C ALA A 170 -23.83 -18.06 0.33
N LYS A 171 -22.72 -17.39 0.64
CA LYS A 171 -22.69 -15.94 0.83
C LYS A 171 -21.32 -15.38 0.54
N VAL A 172 -21.27 -14.26 -0.18
CA VAL A 172 -20.05 -13.46 -0.40
C VAL A 172 -20.16 -12.20 0.43
N GLU A 173 -19.15 -11.93 1.25
CA GLU A 173 -19.04 -10.69 2.01
C GLU A 173 -17.85 -9.86 1.54
N TYR A 174 -18.09 -8.56 1.37
CA TYR A 174 -17.10 -7.58 0.91
C TYR A 174 -16.65 -6.70 2.08
N LEU A 175 -15.87 -7.27 3.00
CA LEU A 175 -15.57 -6.67 4.29
C LEU A 175 -14.07 -6.38 4.47
N PRO A 176 -13.71 -5.33 5.22
CA PRO A 176 -12.38 -5.16 5.78
C PRO A 176 -11.97 -6.37 6.64
N PHE A 177 -10.66 -6.60 6.79
CA PHE A 177 -10.13 -7.76 7.51
C PHE A 177 -10.65 -7.90 8.95
N GLY A 178 -10.69 -6.78 9.69
CA GLY A 178 -11.18 -6.81 11.08
C GLY A 178 -12.65 -7.24 11.19
N GLU A 179 -13.52 -6.70 10.33
CA GLU A 179 -14.94 -7.08 10.31
C GLU A 179 -15.13 -8.54 9.92
N SER A 180 -14.35 -9.04 8.92
CA SER A 180 -14.35 -10.45 8.53
C SER A 180 -14.00 -11.36 9.72
N VAL A 181 -12.99 -10.96 10.49
CA VAL A 181 -12.54 -11.71 11.68
C VAL A 181 -13.62 -11.73 12.76
N GLU A 182 -14.27 -10.60 13.02
CA GLU A 182 -15.36 -10.55 14.00
C GLU A 182 -16.54 -11.43 13.60
N LEU A 183 -16.91 -11.45 12.31
CA LEU A 183 -17.97 -12.34 11.84
C LEU A 183 -17.56 -13.82 11.92
N MET A 184 -16.29 -14.17 11.73
CA MET A 184 -15.79 -15.54 11.94
C MET A 184 -15.82 -15.94 13.41
N LYS A 185 -15.39 -15.08 14.33
CA LYS A 185 -15.47 -15.31 15.78
C LYS A 185 -16.92 -15.56 16.22
N ASN A 186 -17.87 -14.85 15.62
CA ASN A 186 -19.29 -14.97 15.87
C ASN A 186 -19.97 -16.10 15.07
N ARG A 187 -19.20 -16.94 14.35
CA ARG A 187 -19.71 -18.05 13.50
C ARG A 187 -20.67 -17.61 12.39
N GLN A 188 -20.57 -16.36 11.95
CA GLN A 188 -21.38 -15.79 10.86
C GLN A 188 -20.68 -15.91 9.51
N LEU A 189 -19.37 -16.16 9.48
CA LEU A 189 -18.56 -16.51 8.32
C LEU A 189 -17.82 -17.82 8.57
N ASP A 190 -17.59 -18.57 7.49
CA ASP A 190 -16.86 -19.84 7.52
C ASP A 190 -15.39 -19.65 7.14
N ALA A 191 -15.09 -18.69 6.26
CA ALA A 191 -13.74 -18.38 5.82
C ALA A 191 -13.58 -16.89 5.41
N THR A 192 -12.34 -16.44 5.40
CA THR A 192 -11.93 -15.14 4.84
C THR A 192 -10.70 -15.31 3.97
N LEU A 193 -10.65 -14.62 2.83
CA LEU A 193 -9.43 -14.43 2.04
C LEU A 193 -8.83 -13.08 2.38
N GLN A 194 -7.55 -13.05 2.75
CA GLN A 194 -6.79 -11.85 3.05
C GLN A 194 -5.49 -11.86 2.23
N SER A 195 -5.30 -10.86 1.41
CA SER A 195 -4.03 -10.62 0.71
C SER A 195 -3.21 -9.63 1.54
N ALA A 196 -2.25 -10.15 2.28
CA ALA A 196 -1.48 -9.36 3.24
C ALA A 196 -0.07 -9.93 3.47
N GLY A 197 0.82 -9.14 4.04
CA GLY A 197 2.10 -9.63 4.56
C GLY A 197 1.88 -10.71 5.64
N LEU A 198 2.81 -11.65 5.75
CA LEU A 198 2.74 -12.72 6.75
C LEU A 198 2.71 -12.17 8.17
N GLY A 199 1.96 -12.82 9.05
CA GLY A 199 1.78 -12.40 10.43
C GLY A 199 0.85 -11.19 10.58
N VAL A 200 -0.05 -10.95 9.61
CA VAL A 200 -1.05 -9.86 9.69
C VAL A 200 -1.88 -9.94 10.97
N ALA A 201 -2.12 -8.79 11.59
CA ALA A 201 -2.74 -8.70 12.91
C ALA A 201 -4.13 -9.35 12.98
N SER A 202 -4.94 -9.18 11.94
CA SER A 202 -6.29 -9.75 11.84
C SER A 202 -6.30 -11.29 11.93
N ILE A 203 -5.40 -11.97 11.20
CA ILE A 203 -5.34 -13.45 11.24
C ILE A 203 -4.73 -13.93 12.58
N ARG A 204 -3.73 -13.21 13.11
CA ARG A 204 -3.21 -13.53 14.45
C ARG A 204 -4.29 -13.44 15.51
N ASP A 205 -5.10 -12.39 15.47
CA ASP A 205 -6.23 -12.21 16.38
C ASP A 205 -7.27 -13.33 16.22
N LEU A 206 -7.66 -13.66 15.00
CA LEU A 206 -8.57 -14.79 14.74
C LEU A 206 -8.03 -16.11 15.30
N ALA A 207 -6.76 -16.41 15.05
CA ALA A 207 -6.12 -17.67 15.43
C ALA A 207 -5.99 -17.85 16.95
N THR A 208 -6.08 -16.79 17.75
CA THR A 208 -6.14 -16.87 19.22
C THR A 208 -7.53 -17.19 19.73
N ALA A 209 -8.57 -16.80 19.00
CA ALA A 209 -9.97 -16.95 19.40
C ALA A 209 -10.65 -18.20 18.82
N VAL A 210 -10.23 -18.63 17.62
CA VAL A 210 -10.84 -19.72 16.87
C VAL A 210 -9.76 -20.65 16.34
N LYS A 211 -10.00 -21.98 16.40
CA LYS A 211 -9.14 -22.93 15.66
C LYS A 211 -9.29 -22.69 14.17
N ILE A 212 -8.17 -22.43 13.52
CA ILE A 212 -8.15 -22.09 12.10
C ILE A 212 -7.53 -23.21 11.24
N VAL A 213 -7.90 -23.21 9.98
CA VAL A 213 -7.25 -23.94 8.88
C VAL A 213 -6.82 -22.91 7.86
N VAL A 214 -5.54 -22.93 7.48
CA VAL A 214 -5.05 -22.13 6.34
C VAL A 214 -5.20 -22.99 5.08
N VAL A 215 -6.05 -22.57 4.16
CA VAL A 215 -6.39 -23.32 2.95
C VAL A 215 -5.30 -23.14 1.90
N PRO A 216 -4.71 -24.22 1.36
CA PRO A 216 -3.64 -24.11 0.38
C PRO A 216 -4.13 -23.62 -0.99
N VAL A 217 -3.25 -22.85 -1.65
CA VAL A 217 -3.35 -22.50 -3.07
C VAL A 217 -2.12 -23.11 -3.77
N PRO A 218 -2.23 -24.30 -4.37
CA PRO A 218 -1.13 -25.01 -4.99
C PRO A 218 -0.52 -24.26 -6.19
N ALA A 219 0.75 -24.52 -6.49
CA ALA A 219 1.50 -23.81 -7.54
C ALA A 219 0.87 -23.92 -8.94
N ASP A 220 0.28 -25.08 -9.27
CA ASP A 220 -0.46 -25.27 -10.53
C ASP A 220 -1.71 -24.40 -10.62
N MET A 221 -2.38 -24.14 -9.49
CA MET A 221 -3.49 -23.19 -9.41
C MET A 221 -3.01 -21.76 -9.57
N VAL A 222 -1.89 -21.38 -8.93
CA VAL A 222 -1.26 -20.05 -9.11
C VAL A 222 -0.92 -19.83 -10.59
N ALA A 223 -0.37 -20.84 -11.27
CA ALA A 223 -0.05 -20.75 -12.70
C ALA A 223 -1.28 -20.50 -13.57
N LYS A 224 -2.46 -21.05 -13.20
CA LYS A 224 -3.73 -20.83 -13.91
C LYS A 224 -4.28 -19.41 -13.81
N VAL A 225 -3.78 -18.58 -12.86
CA VAL A 225 -4.14 -17.15 -12.81
C VAL A 225 -3.71 -16.45 -14.10
N GLY A 226 -2.56 -16.83 -14.67
CA GLY A 226 -2.05 -16.27 -15.92
C GLY A 226 -1.49 -14.85 -15.81
N ASP A 227 -1.38 -14.29 -14.61
CA ASP A 227 -0.76 -12.98 -14.37
C ASP A 227 0.61 -13.18 -13.70
N PRO A 228 1.70 -12.63 -14.27
CA PRO A 228 3.06 -12.78 -13.74
C PRO A 228 3.25 -12.13 -12.37
N ALA A 229 2.35 -11.29 -11.91
CA ALA A 229 2.40 -10.76 -10.55
C ALA A 229 2.17 -11.84 -9.48
N TYR A 230 1.47 -12.93 -9.83
CA TYR A 230 1.18 -14.03 -8.93
C TYR A 230 2.30 -15.08 -8.99
N GLN A 231 3.07 -15.20 -7.91
CA GLN A 231 4.18 -16.15 -7.81
C GLN A 231 3.87 -17.24 -6.79
N PRO A 232 4.17 -18.53 -7.07
CA PRO A 232 4.07 -19.58 -6.07
C PRO A 232 4.91 -19.24 -4.85
N ALA A 233 4.34 -19.44 -3.66
CA ALA A 233 4.98 -19.12 -2.39
C ALA A 233 4.52 -20.07 -1.28
N VAL A 234 5.04 -19.85 -0.07
CA VAL A 234 4.72 -20.66 1.11
C VAL A 234 4.43 -19.72 2.29
N ILE A 235 3.38 -20.03 3.04
CA ILE A 235 3.16 -19.52 4.39
C ILE A 235 3.91 -20.48 5.32
N PRO A 236 5.04 -20.09 5.95
CA PRO A 236 5.83 -20.98 6.81
C PRO A 236 5.03 -21.49 7.99
N ALA A 237 5.33 -22.70 8.43
CA ALA A 237 4.79 -23.25 9.68
C ALA A 237 4.98 -22.29 10.85
N ASN A 238 4.02 -22.29 11.76
CA ASN A 238 4.02 -21.44 12.96
C ASN A 238 3.92 -19.92 12.67
N THR A 239 3.51 -19.52 11.46
CA THR A 239 3.15 -18.12 11.18
C THR A 239 1.93 -17.69 12.01
N TYR A 240 0.99 -18.59 12.23
CA TYR A 240 -0.21 -18.38 13.05
C TYR A 240 -0.39 -19.49 14.08
N THR A 241 -1.02 -19.16 15.21
CA THR A 241 -1.35 -20.14 16.26
C THR A 241 -2.15 -21.29 15.67
N GLY A 242 -1.69 -22.52 15.91
CA GLY A 242 -2.33 -23.75 15.43
C GLY A 242 -2.00 -24.16 14.00
N GLN A 243 -1.28 -23.34 13.22
CA GLN A 243 -0.76 -23.70 11.90
C GLN A 243 0.63 -24.34 12.06
N THR A 244 0.70 -25.65 12.06
CA THR A 244 1.93 -26.45 12.37
C THR A 244 2.73 -26.88 11.14
N ALA A 245 2.20 -26.70 9.94
CA ALA A 245 2.83 -27.09 8.68
C ALA A 245 2.94 -25.90 7.72
N ASP A 246 3.89 -25.98 6.80
CA ASP A 246 3.99 -25.08 5.67
C ASP A 246 2.74 -25.20 4.79
N VAL A 247 2.24 -24.05 4.27
CA VAL A 247 1.05 -24.00 3.40
C VAL A 247 1.40 -23.32 2.10
N ALA A 248 1.21 -24.03 0.98
CA ALA A 248 1.41 -23.47 -0.36
C ALA A 248 0.41 -22.33 -0.62
N THR A 249 0.87 -21.26 -1.23
CA THR A 249 0.05 -20.09 -1.56
C THR A 249 0.62 -19.32 -2.75
N ALA A 250 0.00 -18.18 -3.09
CA ALA A 250 0.53 -17.19 -4.00
C ALA A 250 1.06 -15.97 -3.25
N ALA A 251 2.15 -15.39 -3.73
CA ALA A 251 2.65 -14.09 -3.31
C ALA A 251 2.53 -13.08 -4.45
N ILE A 252 2.21 -11.83 -4.10
CA ILE A 252 2.07 -10.70 -5.02
C ILE A 252 2.89 -9.53 -4.48
N PRO A 253 3.78 -8.90 -5.29
CA PRO A 253 4.54 -7.74 -4.86
C PRO A 253 3.67 -6.54 -4.52
N ASN A 254 4.10 -5.75 -3.54
CA ASN A 254 3.53 -4.44 -3.24
C ASN A 254 4.47 -3.33 -3.65
N PHE A 255 3.88 -2.21 -4.04
CA PHE A 255 4.60 -0.99 -4.40
C PHE A 255 4.08 0.21 -3.63
N LEU A 256 4.97 1.16 -3.40
CA LEU A 256 4.62 2.54 -3.14
C LEU A 256 4.44 3.23 -4.49
N ILE A 257 3.25 3.77 -4.67
CA ILE A 257 2.84 4.48 -5.88
C ILE A 257 2.51 5.93 -5.52
N THR A 258 2.94 6.84 -6.36
CA THR A 258 2.62 8.27 -6.32
C THR A 258 1.99 8.70 -7.65
N HIS A 259 1.92 9.97 -7.95
CA HIS A 259 1.37 10.47 -9.22
C HIS A 259 2.19 11.64 -9.76
N SER A 260 2.06 11.90 -11.07
CA SER A 260 2.81 12.93 -11.80
C SER A 260 2.56 14.38 -11.35
N GLY A 261 1.59 14.62 -10.48
CA GLY A 261 1.34 15.93 -9.88
C GLY A 261 2.16 16.22 -8.61
N VAL A 262 2.84 15.20 -8.06
CA VAL A 262 3.80 15.39 -6.97
C VAL A 262 5.07 16.00 -7.56
N SER A 263 5.72 16.95 -6.88
CA SER A 263 6.96 17.55 -7.38
C SER A 263 8.12 16.56 -7.34
N ASP A 264 9.08 16.73 -8.27
CA ASP A 264 10.28 15.88 -8.35
C ASP A 264 11.06 15.91 -7.03
N GLU A 265 11.16 17.08 -6.40
CA GLU A 265 11.84 17.21 -5.11
C GLU A 265 11.12 16.42 -4.01
N MET A 266 9.78 16.50 -3.95
CA MET A 266 9.01 15.75 -2.96
C MET A 266 9.15 14.24 -3.16
N ALA A 267 9.05 13.76 -4.40
CA ALA A 267 9.20 12.33 -4.69
C ALA A 267 10.63 11.84 -4.42
N TYR A 268 11.65 12.65 -4.71
CA TYR A 268 13.03 12.37 -4.33
C TYR A 268 13.18 12.23 -2.82
N GLN A 269 12.65 13.19 -2.06
CA GLN A 269 12.71 13.15 -0.60
C GLN A 269 11.93 11.95 -0.04
N MET A 270 10.75 11.63 -0.56
CA MET A 270 10.00 10.45 -0.12
C MET A 270 10.80 9.16 -0.31
N ALA A 271 11.43 8.96 -1.47
CA ALA A 271 12.25 7.78 -1.74
C ALA A 271 13.50 7.74 -0.83
N LYS A 272 14.22 8.84 -0.73
CA LYS A 272 15.44 8.99 0.07
C LYS A 272 15.16 8.75 1.56
N GLN A 273 14.23 9.50 2.13
CA GLN A 273 13.95 9.46 3.56
C GLN A 273 13.39 8.13 4.03
N MET A 274 12.63 7.43 3.17
CA MET A 274 12.18 6.08 3.46
C MET A 274 13.38 5.13 3.69
N TYR A 275 14.38 5.14 2.82
CA TYR A 275 15.54 4.24 2.94
C TYR A 275 16.56 4.70 3.98
N GLU A 276 16.73 5.98 4.21
CA GLU A 276 17.59 6.52 5.27
C GLU A 276 17.04 6.25 6.68
N ASN A 277 15.71 6.04 6.79
CA ASN A 277 15.02 5.77 8.06
C ASN A 277 14.32 4.41 8.05
N ILE A 278 14.84 3.44 7.31
CA ILE A 278 14.19 2.14 7.06
C ILE A 278 13.87 1.35 8.34
N ASP A 279 14.65 1.53 9.40
CA ASP A 279 14.46 0.87 10.69
C ASP A 279 13.10 1.22 11.32
N THR A 280 12.57 2.41 11.05
CA THR A 280 11.22 2.80 11.49
C THR A 280 10.15 1.90 10.85
N LEU A 281 10.33 1.52 9.58
CA LEU A 281 9.45 0.56 8.91
C LEU A 281 9.63 -0.85 9.46
N TYR A 282 10.88 -1.27 9.70
CA TYR A 282 11.17 -2.60 10.28
C TYR A 282 10.55 -2.76 11.68
N ALA A 283 10.52 -1.69 12.46
CA ALA A 283 9.87 -1.67 13.77
C ALA A 283 8.33 -1.72 13.67
N ALA A 284 7.76 -1.14 12.61
CA ALA A 284 6.31 -1.07 12.43
C ALA A 284 5.69 -2.44 12.10
N HIS A 285 6.36 -3.27 11.28
CA HIS A 285 5.86 -4.60 10.92
C HIS A 285 6.97 -5.51 10.37
N ASN A 286 6.94 -6.80 10.74
CA ASN A 286 7.95 -7.78 10.29
C ASN A 286 8.05 -7.92 8.76
N ALA A 287 6.94 -7.76 8.04
CA ALA A 287 6.95 -7.81 6.57
C ALA A 287 7.89 -6.74 5.96
N ALA A 288 8.08 -5.61 6.63
CA ALA A 288 8.98 -4.55 6.19
C ALA A 288 10.45 -4.99 6.10
N LYS A 289 10.87 -6.01 6.84
CA LYS A 289 12.25 -6.52 6.82
C LYS A 289 12.69 -7.05 5.46
N SER A 290 11.74 -7.34 4.57
CA SER A 290 12.02 -7.71 3.17
C SER A 290 12.22 -6.50 2.24
N ILE A 291 11.94 -5.28 2.70
CA ILE A 291 12.17 -4.06 1.92
C ILE A 291 13.67 -3.80 1.86
N LYS A 292 14.22 -3.85 0.65
CA LYS A 292 15.64 -3.64 0.39
C LYS A 292 15.80 -2.64 -0.74
N ARG A 293 16.72 -1.68 -0.58
CA ARG A 293 16.96 -0.65 -1.60
C ARG A 293 17.36 -1.23 -2.94
N GLU A 294 18.15 -2.32 -2.95
CA GLU A 294 18.57 -3.02 -4.17
C GLU A 294 17.41 -3.61 -4.99
N ASN A 295 16.23 -3.75 -4.40
CA ASN A 295 15.01 -4.23 -5.06
C ASN A 295 14.01 -3.11 -5.39
N ALA A 296 14.31 -1.86 -5.07
CA ALA A 296 13.37 -0.74 -5.10
C ALA A 296 12.60 -0.57 -6.41
N VAL A 297 13.24 -0.83 -7.53
CA VAL A 297 12.66 -0.64 -8.88
C VAL A 297 12.25 -1.96 -9.55
N LYS A 298 12.50 -3.09 -8.88
CA LYS A 298 12.27 -4.42 -9.46
C LYS A 298 10.79 -4.69 -9.67
N GLY A 299 10.40 -4.99 -10.91
CA GLY A 299 9.03 -5.36 -11.27
C GLY A 299 8.02 -4.22 -11.17
N MET A 300 8.46 -2.96 -11.13
CA MET A 300 7.60 -1.78 -11.09
C MET A 300 6.67 -1.74 -12.32
N PRO A 301 5.34 -1.79 -12.16
CA PRO A 301 4.42 -1.90 -13.30
C PRO A 301 4.16 -0.59 -14.04
N VAL A 302 4.61 0.54 -13.49
CA VAL A 302 4.42 1.88 -14.07
C VAL A 302 5.76 2.62 -14.12
N PRO A 303 5.91 3.67 -14.94
CA PRO A 303 7.13 4.48 -14.95
C PRO A 303 7.46 5.02 -13.56
N LEU A 304 8.74 5.04 -13.20
CA LEU A 304 9.19 5.71 -11.98
C LEU A 304 8.82 7.21 -12.01
N HIS A 305 8.59 7.77 -10.83
CA HIS A 305 8.53 9.21 -10.70
C HIS A 305 9.93 9.81 -10.94
N PRO A 306 10.09 10.91 -11.71
CA PRO A 306 11.41 11.48 -12.02
C PRO A 306 12.25 11.78 -10.76
N GLY A 307 11.62 12.22 -9.67
CA GLY A 307 12.31 12.44 -8.39
C GLY A 307 12.82 11.14 -7.76
N ALA A 308 12.04 10.06 -7.81
CA ALA A 308 12.50 8.74 -7.34
C ALA A 308 13.61 8.19 -8.22
N GLU A 309 13.48 8.33 -9.54
CA GLU A 309 14.52 7.94 -10.50
C GLU A 309 15.84 8.69 -10.22
N ARG A 310 15.79 10.00 -9.95
CA ARG A 310 16.95 10.81 -9.55
C ARG A 310 17.65 10.23 -8.32
N TYR A 311 16.90 9.88 -7.29
CA TYR A 311 17.45 9.26 -6.09
C TYR A 311 18.14 7.93 -6.40
N TYR A 312 17.50 7.05 -7.19
CA TYR A 312 18.06 5.75 -7.52
C TYR A 312 19.30 5.83 -8.43
N LYS A 313 19.40 6.83 -9.29
CA LYS A 313 20.64 7.16 -10.04
C LYS A 313 21.75 7.65 -9.11
N GLU A 314 21.44 8.54 -8.16
CA GLU A 314 22.39 9.06 -7.17
C GLU A 314 23.02 7.96 -6.33
N VAL A 315 22.23 6.95 -5.92
CA VAL A 315 22.75 5.82 -5.12
C VAL A 315 23.27 4.66 -5.98
N GLY A 316 23.36 4.83 -7.31
CA GLY A 316 23.93 3.84 -8.24
C GLY A 316 23.07 2.60 -8.46
N LEU A 317 21.78 2.64 -8.14
CA LEU A 317 20.88 1.50 -8.32
C LEU A 317 20.44 1.32 -9.79
N ILE A 318 20.29 2.41 -10.51
CA ILE A 318 19.98 2.45 -11.95
C ILE A 318 20.90 3.41 -12.68
N LYS A 319 20.99 3.27 -14.03
CA LYS A 319 21.85 4.11 -14.91
C LYS A 319 21.15 5.42 -15.32
#